data_75bbac7255d218af30c67db318c1b6c1
#
_entry.id   75bbac7255d218af30c67db318c1b6c1
#
_cell.length_a   1.000
_cell.length_b   1.000
_cell.length_c   1.000
_cell.angle_alpha   90.00
_cell.angle_beta   90.00
_cell.angle_gamma   90.00
#
_symmetry.space_group_name_H-M   'P 1'
#
loop_
_entity.id
_entity.type
_entity.pdbx_description
1 polymer ?
#
loop_
_entity_poly.entity_id
_entity_poly.type
_entity_poly.pdbx_seq_one_letter_code
_entity_poly.pdbx_strand_id
1 'polypeptide(L)'
;APNVTPEIRAVLEEAEALVCRRLAAFGKGADRYGLVHADMRLANLLIEGERTTLIDFDDCGLGWFLYDFATGVSFMEDHPQVPALRRAWVKGYRSVRPLSDAEEAEIDTFVMLRRMALLAWIGSHIEAPEPQAMAPHFAANTARLAKGYLARFR
;
A
#
# COMPACT_ATOMS: atom_id res chain seq x y z
N ALA A 1 9.55 -14.47 4.63
CA ALA A 1 8.90 -13.98 5.83
C ALA A 1 8.45 -15.15 6.69
N PRO A 2 8.42 -15.03 8.02
CA PRO A 2 7.96 -16.10 8.91
C PRO A 2 6.47 -16.38 8.69
N ASN A 3 6.06 -17.62 9.02
CA ASN A 3 4.67 -18.10 8.94
C ASN A 3 4.04 -18.09 7.52
N VAL A 4 4.83 -18.06 6.48
CA VAL A 4 4.38 -18.24 5.10
C VAL A 4 4.34 -19.72 4.77
N THR A 5 3.15 -20.36 4.92
CA THR A 5 2.92 -21.75 4.53
C THR A 5 2.90 -21.89 3.00
N PRO A 6 3.00 -23.13 2.45
CA PRO A 6 2.85 -23.35 1.01
C PRO A 6 1.54 -22.80 0.42
N GLU A 7 0.43 -22.92 1.15
CA GLU A 7 -0.90 -22.42 0.73
C GLU A 7 -0.93 -20.89 0.70
N ILE A 8 -0.34 -20.23 1.72
CA ILE A 8 -0.20 -18.77 1.75
C ILE A 8 0.68 -18.31 0.58
N ARG A 9 1.81 -18.99 0.36
CA ARG A 9 2.74 -18.68 -0.73
C ARG A 9 2.03 -18.70 -2.08
N ALA A 10 1.29 -19.76 -2.38
CA ALA A 10 0.58 -19.89 -3.65
C ALA A 10 -0.38 -18.72 -3.92
N VAL A 11 -1.13 -18.29 -2.90
CA VAL A 11 -2.04 -17.13 -3.01
C VAL A 11 -1.26 -15.83 -3.23
N LEU A 12 -0.13 -15.65 -2.54
CA LEU A 12 0.68 -14.46 -2.66
C LEU A 12 1.36 -14.37 -4.04
N GLU A 13 1.89 -15.47 -4.56
CA GLU A 13 2.49 -15.55 -5.89
C GLU A 13 1.47 -15.21 -6.99
N GLU A 14 0.23 -15.68 -6.84
CA GLU A 14 -0.84 -15.35 -7.77
C GLU A 14 -1.22 -13.85 -7.70
N ALA A 15 -1.32 -13.29 -6.49
CA ALA A 15 -1.59 -11.88 -6.28
C ALA A 15 -0.45 -11.00 -6.82
N GLU A 16 0.82 -11.40 -6.60
CA GLU A 16 1.99 -10.72 -7.14
C GLU A 16 1.98 -10.68 -8.66
N ALA A 17 1.72 -11.82 -9.31
CA ALA A 17 1.63 -11.89 -10.76
C ALA A 17 0.53 -10.96 -11.31
N LEU A 18 -0.61 -10.86 -10.63
CA LEU A 18 -1.68 -9.93 -11.01
C LEU A 18 -1.27 -8.47 -10.78
N VAL A 19 -0.70 -8.14 -9.63
CA VAL A 19 -0.18 -6.79 -9.33
C VAL A 19 0.83 -6.36 -10.40
N CYS A 20 1.80 -7.20 -10.75
CA CYS A 20 2.80 -6.89 -11.77
C CYS A 20 2.15 -6.61 -13.14
N ARG A 21 1.19 -7.40 -13.57
CA ARG A 21 0.46 -7.15 -14.83
C ARG A 21 -0.30 -5.84 -14.81
N ARG A 22 -1.00 -5.53 -13.72
CA ARG A 22 -1.78 -4.29 -13.57
C ARG A 22 -0.87 -3.06 -13.54
N LEU A 23 0.24 -3.10 -12.81
CA LEU A 23 1.22 -2.02 -12.77
C LEU A 23 1.89 -1.81 -14.15
N ALA A 24 2.17 -2.88 -14.89
CA ALA A 24 2.68 -2.77 -16.25
C ALA A 24 1.66 -2.08 -17.19
N ALA A 25 0.38 -2.42 -17.06
CA ALA A 25 -0.70 -1.77 -17.83
C ALA A 25 -0.94 -0.32 -17.38
N PHE A 26 -0.84 -0.04 -16.07
CA PHE A 26 -0.96 1.32 -15.52
C PHE A 26 0.14 2.25 -16.04
N GLY A 27 1.35 1.72 -16.23
CA GLY A 27 2.48 2.43 -16.83
C GLY A 27 3.13 3.45 -15.88
N LYS A 28 4.07 4.21 -16.46
CA LYS A 28 4.91 5.20 -15.75
C LYS A 28 4.92 6.55 -16.47
N GLY A 29 3.78 7.00 -16.98
CA GLY A 29 3.65 8.34 -17.56
C GLY A 29 3.88 9.42 -16.50
N ALA A 30 4.33 10.60 -16.92
CA ALA A 30 4.62 11.73 -16.02
C ALA A 30 3.38 12.26 -15.27
N ASP A 31 2.19 11.86 -15.70
CA ASP A 31 0.90 12.12 -15.07
C ASP A 31 0.64 11.24 -13.83
N ARG A 32 1.36 10.12 -13.68
CA ARG A 32 1.13 9.09 -12.65
C ARG A 32 2.36 8.56 -11.94
N TYR A 33 3.55 8.95 -12.41
CA TYR A 33 4.84 8.49 -11.90
C TYR A 33 5.82 9.65 -11.76
N GLY A 34 6.46 9.78 -10.62
CA GLY A 34 7.40 10.85 -10.30
C GLY A 34 7.88 10.75 -8.85
N LEU A 35 8.26 11.87 -8.25
CA LEU A 35 8.71 11.89 -6.86
C LEU A 35 7.54 11.61 -5.93
N VAL A 36 7.69 10.62 -5.04
CA VAL A 36 6.76 10.24 -3.99
C VAL A 36 7.47 10.21 -2.64
N HIS A 37 6.71 10.32 -1.56
CA HIS A 37 7.22 10.19 -0.20
C HIS A 37 7.58 8.74 0.13
N ALA A 38 6.79 7.80 -0.35
CA ALA A 38 6.92 6.35 -0.21
C ALA A 38 6.74 5.78 1.21
N ASP A 39 6.60 6.62 2.26
CA ASP A 39 6.26 6.20 3.62
C ASP A 39 5.32 7.20 4.32
N MET A 40 4.20 7.55 3.67
CA MET A 40 3.20 8.51 4.18
C MET A 40 2.33 7.94 5.32
N ARG A 41 2.90 7.13 6.21
CA ARG A 41 2.19 6.62 7.40
C ARG A 41 1.67 7.77 8.26
N LEU A 42 0.58 7.52 8.98
CA LEU A 42 -0.01 8.54 9.86
C LEU A 42 0.98 9.07 10.91
N ALA A 43 1.95 8.24 11.32
CA ALA A 43 3.04 8.64 12.22
C ALA A 43 3.96 9.73 11.64
N ASN A 44 4.03 9.84 10.31
CA ASN A 44 4.83 10.83 9.58
C ASN A 44 4.04 12.10 9.23
N LEU A 45 2.82 12.25 9.78
CA LEU A 45 1.97 13.42 9.64
C LEU A 45 1.90 14.16 10.97
N LEU A 46 2.48 15.36 11.05
CA LEU A 46 2.33 16.25 12.20
C LEU A 46 1.17 17.19 11.94
N ILE A 47 0.18 17.20 12.84
CA ILE A 47 -1.03 18.01 12.71
C ILE A 47 -1.02 19.08 13.80
N GLU A 48 -1.07 20.35 13.38
CA GLU A 48 -1.18 21.53 14.24
C GLU A 48 -2.35 22.40 13.76
N GLY A 49 -3.48 22.29 14.43
CA GLY A 49 -4.71 22.93 13.98
C GLY A 49 -5.15 22.40 12.60
N GLU A 50 -5.23 23.29 11.61
CA GLU A 50 -5.55 22.93 10.21
C GLU A 50 -4.30 22.64 9.35
N ARG A 51 -3.11 22.80 9.93
CA ARG A 51 -1.84 22.59 9.23
C ARG A 51 -1.39 21.14 9.37
N THR A 52 -1.09 20.50 8.25
CA THR A 52 -0.44 19.18 8.20
C THR A 52 0.98 19.34 7.65
N THR A 53 1.96 18.82 8.38
CA THR A 53 3.36 18.80 7.97
C THR A 53 3.81 17.35 7.78
N LEU A 54 4.43 17.06 6.64
CA LEU A 54 5.08 15.78 6.37
C LEU A 54 6.50 15.80 6.94
N ILE A 55 6.92 14.67 7.53
CA ILE A 55 8.28 14.44 8.01
C ILE A 55 8.77 13.08 7.52
N ASP A 56 10.06 12.79 7.72
CA ASP A 56 10.69 11.49 7.42
C ASP A 56 10.68 11.15 5.93
N PHE A 57 11.50 11.88 5.17
CA PHE A 57 11.66 11.74 3.71
C PHE A 57 12.76 10.74 3.31
N ASP A 58 13.24 9.90 4.24
CA ASP A 58 14.37 9.00 3.96
C ASP A 58 14.07 7.97 2.87
N ASP A 59 12.80 7.57 2.73
CA ASP A 59 12.33 6.63 1.71
C ASP A 59 11.90 7.30 0.40
N CYS A 60 11.96 8.64 0.31
CA CYS A 60 11.46 9.34 -0.86
C CYS A 60 12.22 8.96 -2.13
N GLY A 61 11.49 8.83 -3.23
CA GLY A 61 12.08 8.39 -4.50
C GLY A 61 11.10 8.44 -5.66
N LEU A 62 11.50 7.88 -6.79
CA LEU A 62 10.63 7.79 -7.97
C LEU A 62 9.66 6.61 -7.81
N GLY A 63 8.37 6.91 -7.87
CA GLY A 63 7.30 5.93 -7.70
C GLY A 63 5.99 6.41 -8.32
N TRP A 64 4.98 5.57 -8.26
CA TRP A 64 3.62 5.94 -8.66
C TRP A 64 2.97 6.81 -7.59
N PHE A 65 2.31 7.90 -7.98
CA PHE A 65 1.69 8.83 -7.03
C PHE A 65 0.64 8.16 -6.12
N LEU A 66 -0.09 7.17 -6.64
CA LEU A 66 -1.08 6.42 -5.85
C LEU A 66 -0.46 5.53 -4.76
N TYR A 67 0.86 5.25 -4.85
CA TYR A 67 1.58 4.48 -3.84
C TYR A 67 1.61 5.21 -2.49
N ASP A 68 1.61 6.55 -2.48
CA ASP A 68 1.59 7.32 -1.23
C ASP A 68 0.31 7.11 -0.42
N PHE A 69 -0.85 6.91 -1.07
CA PHE A 69 -2.04 6.46 -0.34
C PHE A 69 -1.84 5.07 0.28
N ALA A 70 -1.28 4.14 -0.47
CA ALA A 70 -1.04 2.78 0.02
C ALA A 70 -0.10 2.77 1.23
N THR A 71 0.94 3.60 1.21
CA THR A 71 1.84 3.74 2.36
C THR A 71 1.13 4.38 3.56
N GLY A 72 0.21 5.32 3.31
CA GLY A 72 -0.61 5.97 4.34
C GLY A 72 -1.50 5.02 5.14
N VAL A 73 -1.92 3.91 4.54
CA VAL A 73 -2.74 2.87 5.19
C VAL A 73 -1.93 1.63 5.61
N SER A 74 -0.59 1.72 5.64
CA SER A 74 0.28 0.63 6.07
C SER A 74 -0.14 0.08 7.43
N PHE A 75 -0.20 -1.24 7.54
CA PHE A 75 -0.58 -2.00 8.74
C PHE A 75 -2.06 -1.89 9.16
N MET A 76 -2.86 -1.10 8.45
CA MET A 76 -4.28 -0.91 8.74
C MET A 76 -5.16 -1.07 7.48
N GLU A 77 -4.72 -1.81 6.48
CA GLU A 77 -5.34 -1.90 5.15
C GLU A 77 -6.79 -2.40 5.19
N ASP A 78 -7.16 -3.18 6.20
CA ASP A 78 -8.53 -3.70 6.44
C ASP A 78 -9.28 -2.95 7.55
N HIS A 79 -8.76 -1.83 8.05
CA HIS A 79 -9.45 -1.05 9.07
C HIS A 79 -10.74 -0.43 8.51
N PRO A 80 -11.85 -0.42 9.28
CA PRO A 80 -13.15 0.09 8.83
C PRO A 80 -13.14 1.54 8.33
N GLN A 81 -12.17 2.35 8.73
CA GLN A 81 -12.02 3.74 8.30
C GLN A 81 -11.33 3.89 6.92
N VAL A 82 -10.65 2.87 6.42
CA VAL A 82 -9.89 2.96 5.15
C VAL A 82 -10.75 3.44 3.98
N PRO A 83 -12.01 2.99 3.79
CA PRO A 83 -12.86 3.52 2.74
C PRO A 83 -13.14 5.03 2.85
N ALA A 84 -13.27 5.55 4.08
CA ALA A 84 -13.47 6.99 4.31
C ALA A 84 -12.18 7.78 4.05
N LEU A 85 -11.03 7.26 4.52
CA LEU A 85 -9.71 7.84 4.25
C LEU A 85 -9.43 7.89 2.74
N ARG A 86 -9.73 6.82 2.01
CA ARG A 86 -9.59 6.76 0.55
C ARG A 86 -10.42 7.86 -0.13
N ARG A 87 -11.70 8.01 0.22
CA ARG A 87 -12.55 9.07 -0.35
C ARG A 87 -12.00 10.47 -0.09
N ALA A 88 -11.54 10.72 1.14
CA ALA A 88 -10.95 12.01 1.52
C ALA A 88 -9.65 12.28 0.76
N TRP A 89 -8.78 11.28 0.66
CA TRP A 89 -7.52 11.37 -0.08
C TRP A 89 -7.76 11.62 -1.58
N VAL A 90 -8.66 10.86 -2.21
CA VAL A 90 -9.03 11.02 -3.64
C VAL A 90 -9.61 12.40 -3.91
N LYS A 91 -10.48 12.90 -3.00
CA LYS A 91 -11.00 14.27 -3.09
C LYS A 91 -9.88 15.32 -3.05
N GLY A 92 -8.94 15.17 -2.11
CA GLY A 92 -7.78 16.05 -2.00
C GLY A 92 -6.88 15.96 -3.23
N TYR A 93 -6.57 14.75 -3.69
CA TYR A 93 -5.76 14.53 -4.88
C TYR A 93 -6.37 15.19 -6.13
N ARG A 94 -7.68 14.98 -6.36
CA ARG A 94 -8.41 15.58 -7.49
C ARG A 94 -8.48 17.10 -7.45
N SER A 95 -8.26 17.76 -6.29
CA SER A 95 -8.18 19.22 -6.21
C SER A 95 -6.89 19.78 -6.79
N VAL A 96 -5.85 18.93 -6.95
CA VAL A 96 -4.52 19.34 -7.43
C VAL A 96 -4.20 18.72 -8.80
N ARG A 97 -4.60 17.46 -9.01
CA ARG A 97 -4.30 16.69 -10.23
C ARG A 97 -5.51 15.88 -10.68
N PRO A 98 -5.70 15.70 -12.00
CA PRO A 98 -6.72 14.77 -12.50
C PRO A 98 -6.48 13.35 -12.01
N LEU A 99 -7.56 12.64 -11.74
CA LEU A 99 -7.57 11.21 -11.43
C LEU A 99 -8.87 10.63 -11.98
N SER A 100 -8.77 9.79 -13.01
CA SER A 100 -9.91 9.10 -13.58
C SER A 100 -10.44 8.01 -12.63
N ASP A 101 -11.67 7.56 -12.82
CA ASP A 101 -12.24 6.47 -12.03
C ASP A 101 -11.51 5.14 -12.28
N ALA A 102 -10.97 4.95 -13.49
CA ALA A 102 -10.15 3.78 -13.81
C ALA A 102 -8.82 3.80 -13.02
N GLU A 103 -8.18 4.95 -12.91
CA GLU A 103 -6.97 5.11 -12.09
C GLU A 103 -7.28 4.99 -10.59
N GLU A 104 -8.39 5.56 -10.12
CA GLU A 104 -8.82 5.39 -8.73
C GLU A 104 -9.04 3.91 -8.39
N ALA A 105 -9.58 3.11 -9.32
CA ALA A 105 -9.76 1.67 -9.12
C ALA A 105 -8.44 0.92 -8.89
N GLU A 106 -7.31 1.44 -9.40
CA GLU A 106 -5.98 0.85 -9.19
C GLU A 106 -5.40 1.09 -7.80
N ILE A 107 -5.99 1.94 -6.97
CA ILE A 107 -5.52 2.16 -5.59
C ILE A 107 -5.38 0.83 -4.85
N ASP A 108 -6.29 -0.13 -5.05
CA ASP A 108 -6.21 -1.44 -4.41
C ASP A 108 -5.00 -2.27 -4.89
N THR A 109 -4.56 -2.06 -6.12
CA THR A 109 -3.31 -2.67 -6.63
C THR A 109 -2.10 -2.13 -5.89
N PHE A 110 -2.05 -0.82 -5.61
CA PHE A 110 -0.97 -0.22 -4.83
C PHE A 110 -1.02 -0.62 -3.35
N VAL A 111 -2.22 -0.73 -2.78
CA VAL A 111 -2.40 -1.24 -1.39
C VAL A 111 -1.90 -2.69 -1.29
N MET A 112 -2.22 -3.55 -2.27
CA MET A 112 -1.73 -4.94 -2.28
C MET A 112 -0.20 -5.00 -2.48
N LEU A 113 0.36 -4.16 -3.36
CA LEU A 113 1.81 -4.02 -3.54
C LEU A 113 2.50 -3.66 -2.22
N ARG A 114 2.01 -2.60 -1.54
CA ARG A 114 2.58 -2.17 -0.24
C ARG A 114 2.44 -3.26 0.81
N ARG A 115 1.32 -3.94 0.88
CA ARG A 115 1.09 -5.03 1.83
C ARG A 115 2.09 -6.17 1.66
N MET A 116 2.41 -6.56 0.42
CA MET A 116 3.43 -7.58 0.14
C MET A 116 4.84 -7.08 0.48
N ALA A 117 5.14 -5.81 0.22
CA ALA A 117 6.41 -5.19 0.61
C ALA A 117 6.58 -5.19 2.14
N LEU A 118 5.52 -4.88 2.91
CA LEU A 118 5.54 -4.95 4.38
C LEU A 118 5.75 -6.38 4.89
N LEU A 119 5.16 -7.39 4.24
CA LEU A 119 5.41 -8.78 4.59
C LEU A 119 6.90 -9.16 4.37
N ALA A 120 7.50 -8.69 3.29
CA ALA A 120 8.92 -8.88 3.03
C ALA A 120 9.78 -8.14 4.06
N TRP A 121 9.42 -6.91 4.41
CA TRP A 121 10.09 -6.11 5.43
C TRP A 121 10.07 -6.79 6.81
N ILE A 122 8.92 -7.32 7.25
CA ILE A 122 8.82 -8.12 8.47
C ILE A 122 9.80 -9.29 8.44
N GLY A 123 9.94 -9.96 7.30
CA GLY A 123 10.86 -11.07 7.14
C GLY A 123 12.33 -10.68 7.27
N SER A 124 12.71 -9.54 6.71
CA SER A 124 14.10 -9.05 6.73
C SER A 124 14.50 -8.37 8.06
N HIS A 125 13.53 -7.92 8.85
CA HIS A 125 13.75 -7.22 10.13
C HIS A 125 13.20 -8.01 11.33
N ILE A 126 13.07 -9.32 11.20
CA ILE A 126 12.44 -10.18 12.22
C ILE A 126 13.13 -10.14 13.61
N GLU A 127 14.34 -9.66 13.68
CA GLU A 127 15.06 -9.50 14.94
C GLU A 127 14.63 -8.26 15.75
N ALA A 128 13.93 -7.31 15.12
CA ALA A 128 13.42 -6.12 15.78
C ALA A 128 12.08 -6.39 16.50
N PRO A 129 11.79 -5.70 17.63
CA PRO A 129 10.58 -5.95 18.42
C PRO A 129 9.27 -5.75 17.65
N GLU A 130 9.17 -4.71 16.82
CA GLU A 130 7.95 -4.39 16.07
C GLU A 130 7.60 -5.48 15.03
N PRO A 131 8.50 -5.90 14.12
CA PRO A 131 8.28 -7.05 13.24
C PRO A 131 7.95 -8.34 13.98
N GLN A 132 8.63 -8.63 15.11
CA GLN A 132 8.34 -9.81 15.91
C GLN A 132 6.91 -9.83 16.43
N ALA A 133 6.39 -8.70 16.90
CA ALA A 133 5.03 -8.59 17.41
C ALA A 133 3.97 -8.83 16.31
N MET A 134 4.27 -8.41 15.08
CA MET A 134 3.35 -8.53 13.93
C MET A 134 3.42 -9.91 13.25
N ALA A 135 4.59 -10.54 13.21
CA ALA A 135 4.87 -11.75 12.45
C ALA A 135 3.87 -12.90 12.64
N PRO A 136 3.32 -13.19 13.86
CA PRO A 136 2.43 -14.34 14.04
C PRO A 136 1.19 -14.34 13.16
N HIS A 137 0.67 -13.18 12.79
CA HIS A 137 -0.61 -13.06 12.08
C HIS A 137 -0.50 -12.38 10.71
N PHE A 138 0.63 -11.72 10.43
CA PHE A 138 0.75 -10.86 9.26
C PHE A 138 0.65 -11.62 7.94
N ALA A 139 1.29 -12.79 7.81
CA ALA A 139 1.26 -13.60 6.62
C ALA A 139 -0.16 -14.11 6.30
N ALA A 140 -0.88 -14.64 7.31
CA ALA A 140 -2.26 -15.10 7.13
C ALA A 140 -3.21 -13.95 6.77
N ASN A 141 -3.09 -12.79 7.42
CA ASN A 141 -3.88 -11.61 7.10
C ASN A 141 -3.56 -11.09 5.68
N THR A 142 -2.29 -11.12 5.27
CA THR A 142 -1.90 -10.74 3.91
C THR A 142 -2.51 -11.67 2.86
N ALA A 143 -2.51 -12.98 3.12
CA ALA A 143 -3.16 -13.96 2.22
C ALA A 143 -4.70 -13.73 2.14
N ARG A 144 -5.35 -13.37 3.25
CA ARG A 144 -6.78 -13.02 3.25
C ARG A 144 -7.07 -11.79 2.38
N LEU A 145 -6.27 -10.73 2.52
CA LEU A 145 -6.36 -9.53 1.68
C LEU A 145 -6.07 -9.85 0.21
N ALA A 146 -5.07 -10.67 -0.07
CA ALA A 146 -4.73 -11.11 -1.43
C ALA A 146 -5.89 -11.88 -2.09
N LYS A 147 -6.59 -12.75 -1.36
CA LYS A 147 -7.80 -13.44 -1.88
C LYS A 147 -8.89 -12.44 -2.26
N GLY A 148 -9.13 -11.42 -1.44
CA GLY A 148 -10.09 -10.36 -1.76
C GLY A 148 -9.69 -9.56 -3.00
N TYR A 149 -8.41 -9.22 -3.12
CA TYR A 149 -7.85 -8.54 -4.29
C TYR A 149 -8.00 -9.38 -5.56
N LEU A 150 -7.63 -10.66 -5.50
CA LEU A 150 -7.80 -11.59 -6.62
C LEU A 150 -9.26 -11.72 -7.05
N ALA A 151 -10.20 -11.83 -6.11
CA ALA A 151 -11.62 -11.94 -6.41
C ALA A 151 -12.19 -10.69 -7.10
N ARG A 152 -11.62 -9.51 -6.82
CA ARG A 152 -12.04 -8.24 -7.42
C ARG A 152 -11.54 -8.04 -8.84
N PHE A 153 -10.35 -8.52 -9.18
CA PHE A 153 -9.64 -8.16 -10.42
C PHE A 153 -9.39 -9.33 -11.39
N ARG A 154 -9.93 -10.49 -11.09
CA ARG A 154 -9.95 -11.66 -11.99
C ARG A 154 -10.98 -11.55 -13.11
#